data_1a26047b91c9806802085ee74ad4ca86
#
_entry.id   1a26047b91c9806802085ee74ad4ca86
#
_cell.length_a   1.000
_cell.length_b   1.000
_cell.length_c   1.000
_cell.angle_alpha   90.00
_cell.angle_beta   90.00
_cell.angle_gamma   90.00
#
_symmetry.space_group_name_H-M   'P 1'
#
loop_
_entity.id
_entity.type
_entity.pdbx_description
1 polymer ?
#
loop_
_entity_poly.entity_id
_entity_poly.type
_entity_poly.pdbx_seq_one_letter_code
_entity_poly.pdbx_strand_id
1 'polypeptide(L)'
;MKLVKPGPEHEVPRGILGGSEVSQATAGATNIYMARFRVPAGARSRAHYHANCESALYMLAGSIEIRWGEHLEQSLVVEPGDLLYVPPRETHIVVNHSDAEPADCVVARYSPTEDSVEVPWAEQPGGD
;
A
#
# COMPACT_ATOMS: atom_id res chain seq x y z
N MET A 1 -20.67 -9.99 14.14
CA MET A 1 -20.55 -9.04 13.01
C MET A 1 -20.09 -7.70 13.58
N LYS A 2 -19.11 -7.07 12.94
CA LYS A 2 -18.59 -5.79 13.43
C LYS A 2 -18.50 -4.78 12.30
N LEU A 3 -18.85 -3.53 12.60
CA LEU A 3 -18.75 -2.44 11.67
C LEU A 3 -17.61 -1.54 12.13
N VAL A 4 -16.65 -1.27 11.23
CA VAL A 4 -15.55 -0.36 11.51
C VAL A 4 -15.86 0.96 10.83
N LYS A 5 -16.00 2.03 11.62
CA LYS A 5 -16.30 3.35 11.08
C LYS A 5 -15.00 4.05 10.65
N PRO A 6 -15.08 4.97 9.68
CA PRO A 6 -13.90 5.74 9.31
C PRO A 6 -13.36 6.51 10.51
N GLY A 7 -12.04 6.53 10.63
CA GLY A 7 -11.35 7.29 11.65
C GLY A 7 -10.31 8.20 11.01
N PRO A 8 -9.54 8.91 11.83
CA PRO A 8 -8.52 9.81 11.29
C PRO A 8 -7.44 9.04 10.54
N GLU A 9 -6.90 9.65 9.50
CA GLU A 9 -5.76 9.08 8.81
C GLU A 9 -4.52 9.16 9.69
N HIS A 10 -3.64 8.20 9.52
CA HIS A 10 -2.39 8.15 10.27
C HIS A 10 -1.31 7.56 9.38
N GLU A 11 -0.07 7.92 9.65
CA GLU A 11 1.04 7.39 8.88
C GLU A 11 1.28 5.93 9.26
N VAL A 12 1.34 5.06 8.25
CA VAL A 12 1.70 3.67 8.47
C VAL A 12 3.21 3.51 8.28
N PRO A 13 3.78 2.38 8.71
CA PRO A 13 5.25 2.23 8.67
C PRO A 13 5.88 2.47 7.32
N ARG A 14 5.14 2.30 6.24
CA ARG A 14 5.66 2.48 4.88
C ARG A 14 5.78 3.94 4.45
N GLY A 15 5.26 4.89 5.21
CA GLY A 15 5.34 6.30 4.86
C GLY A 15 4.17 6.83 4.06
N ILE A 16 3.09 6.10 3.96
CA ILE A 16 1.82 6.56 3.37
C ILE A 16 0.77 6.60 4.45
N LEU A 17 -0.42 7.08 4.12
CA LEU A 17 -1.46 7.25 5.13
C LEU A 17 -2.40 6.05 5.15
N GLY A 18 -2.66 5.52 6.34
CA GLY A 18 -3.67 4.51 6.56
C GLY A 18 -4.95 5.14 7.05
N GLY A 19 -6.07 4.57 6.66
CA GLY A 19 -7.38 4.96 7.14
C GLY A 19 -8.00 3.84 7.95
N SER A 20 -9.27 3.56 7.66
CA SER A 20 -9.99 2.49 8.34
C SER A 20 -9.54 1.13 7.85
N GLU A 21 -9.61 0.15 8.72
CA GLU A 21 -9.24 -1.21 8.35
C GLU A 21 -10.11 -2.23 9.08
N VAL A 22 -10.27 -3.40 8.46
CA VAL A 22 -10.73 -4.61 9.11
C VAL A 22 -9.50 -5.48 9.34
N SER A 23 -9.20 -5.76 10.60
CA SER A 23 -7.97 -6.45 10.98
C SER A 23 -8.17 -7.21 12.28
N GLN A 24 -7.14 -7.87 12.74
CA GLN A 24 -7.16 -8.49 14.06
C GLN A 24 -7.44 -7.44 15.13
N ALA A 25 -6.79 -6.29 15.04
CA ALA A 25 -6.88 -5.26 16.07
C ALA A 25 -8.27 -4.62 16.12
N THR A 26 -8.90 -4.39 14.97
CA THR A 26 -10.17 -3.67 14.93
C THR A 26 -11.39 -4.57 15.04
N ALA A 27 -11.31 -5.77 14.50
CA ALA A 27 -12.48 -6.63 14.38
C ALA A 27 -12.26 -8.04 14.90
N GLY A 28 -11.07 -8.36 15.37
CA GLY A 28 -10.75 -9.72 15.78
C GLY A 28 -10.65 -10.68 14.61
N ALA A 29 -10.33 -10.19 13.45
CA ALA A 29 -10.20 -11.04 12.27
C ALA A 29 -9.07 -12.05 12.47
N THR A 30 -9.27 -13.26 11.98
CA THR A 30 -8.30 -14.34 12.14
C THR A 30 -7.49 -14.58 10.88
N ASN A 31 -8.00 -14.20 9.72
CA ASN A 31 -7.33 -14.52 8.46
C ASN A 31 -7.25 -13.38 7.48
N ILE A 32 -8.09 -12.36 7.60
CA ILE A 32 -8.19 -11.34 6.57
C ILE A 32 -7.80 -9.98 7.10
N TYR A 33 -7.37 -9.14 6.16
CA TYR A 33 -7.04 -7.75 6.38
C TYR A 33 -7.56 -6.96 5.18
N MET A 34 -8.24 -5.84 5.42
CA MET A 34 -8.69 -4.95 4.38
C MET A 34 -8.60 -3.52 4.88
N ALA A 35 -7.96 -2.65 4.13
CA ALA A 35 -7.72 -1.29 4.57
C ALA A 35 -7.75 -0.31 3.42
N ARG A 36 -8.10 0.93 3.73
CA ARG A 36 -7.92 2.05 2.81
C ARG A 36 -6.58 2.70 3.07
N PHE A 37 -5.90 3.03 1.97
CA PHE A 37 -4.65 3.77 2.04
C PHE A 37 -4.72 4.98 1.12
N ARG A 38 -4.01 6.03 1.50
CA ARG A 38 -3.87 7.23 0.70
C ARG A 38 -2.41 7.55 0.50
N VAL A 39 -2.04 7.80 -0.75
CA VAL A 39 -0.72 8.30 -1.10
C VAL A 39 -0.88 9.77 -1.42
N PRO A 40 -0.41 10.67 -0.55
CA PRO A 40 -0.58 12.11 -0.81
C PRO A 40 0.09 12.52 -2.11
N ALA A 41 -0.33 13.68 -2.64
CA ALA A 41 0.27 14.21 -3.85
C ALA A 41 1.78 14.35 -3.67
N GLY A 42 2.55 13.88 -4.64
CA GLY A 42 3.99 13.97 -4.62
C GLY A 42 4.70 13.04 -3.68
N ALA A 43 3.97 12.21 -2.93
CA ALA A 43 4.56 11.33 -1.94
C ALA A 43 4.90 9.97 -2.53
N ARG A 44 5.73 9.24 -1.81
CA ARG A 44 6.02 7.85 -2.13
C ARG A 44 6.27 7.06 -0.86
N SER A 45 6.07 5.76 -0.95
CA SER A 45 6.38 4.88 0.17
C SER A 45 7.86 4.59 0.25
N ARG A 46 8.28 4.11 1.40
CA ARG A 46 9.60 3.52 1.53
C ARG A 46 9.60 2.15 0.85
N ALA A 47 10.78 1.69 0.42
CA ALA A 47 10.91 0.38 -0.18
C ALA A 47 10.60 -0.68 0.87
N HIS A 48 9.72 -1.63 0.54
CA HIS A 48 9.26 -2.61 1.50
C HIS A 48 8.71 -3.83 0.77
N TYR A 49 8.55 -4.92 1.53
CA TYR A 49 7.82 -6.09 1.04
C TYR A 49 6.91 -6.59 2.15
N HIS A 50 5.93 -7.40 1.77
CA HIS A 50 5.04 -8.05 2.72
C HIS A 50 5.54 -9.49 2.90
N ALA A 51 5.81 -9.87 4.15
CA ALA A 51 6.61 -11.05 4.41
C ALA A 51 5.87 -12.36 4.11
N ASN A 52 4.61 -12.46 4.50
CA ASN A 52 3.93 -13.74 4.53
C ASN A 52 2.58 -13.75 3.83
N CYS A 53 2.27 -12.76 3.02
CA CYS A 53 0.94 -12.70 2.44
C CYS A 53 0.95 -12.14 1.03
N GLU A 54 -0.02 -12.58 0.27
CA GLU A 54 -0.38 -11.96 -1.00
C GLU A 54 -1.28 -10.78 -0.72
N SER A 55 -1.23 -9.80 -1.60
CA SER A 55 -2.12 -8.63 -1.49
C SER A 55 -2.80 -8.40 -2.82
N ALA A 56 -4.01 -7.85 -2.74
CA ALA A 56 -4.70 -7.32 -3.89
C ALA A 56 -5.05 -5.88 -3.60
N LEU A 57 -4.92 -5.02 -4.59
CA LEU A 57 -5.19 -3.60 -4.45
C LEU A 57 -6.22 -3.18 -5.48
N TYR A 58 -7.20 -2.40 -5.06
CA TYR A 58 -8.20 -1.80 -5.95
C TYR A 58 -8.03 -0.29 -5.90
N MET A 59 -7.82 0.33 -7.06
CA MET A 59 -7.59 1.77 -7.14
C MET A 59 -8.92 2.50 -7.19
N LEU A 60 -9.13 3.40 -6.22
CA LEU A 60 -10.38 4.15 -6.13
C LEU A 60 -10.28 5.48 -6.85
N ALA A 61 -9.20 6.23 -6.65
CA ALA A 61 -9.06 7.59 -7.18
C ALA A 61 -7.59 7.92 -7.30
N GLY A 62 -7.26 8.78 -8.25
CA GLY A 62 -5.87 9.11 -8.54
C GLY A 62 -5.15 7.96 -9.20
N SER A 63 -3.87 8.13 -9.48
CA SER A 63 -3.07 7.05 -10.03
C SER A 63 -1.74 6.98 -9.31
N ILE A 64 -1.15 5.79 -9.33
CA ILE A 64 0.15 5.55 -8.70
C ILE A 64 1.02 4.77 -9.66
N GLU A 65 2.32 4.98 -9.55
CA GLU A 65 3.30 4.10 -10.15
C GLU A 65 3.76 3.12 -9.09
N ILE A 66 3.79 1.83 -9.44
CA ILE A 66 4.38 0.79 -8.60
C ILE A 66 5.69 0.42 -9.27
N ARG A 67 6.77 0.43 -8.50
CA ARG A 67 8.07 -0.02 -8.97
C ARG A 67 8.48 -1.22 -8.14
N TRP A 68 8.99 -2.26 -8.81
CA TRP A 68 9.37 -3.48 -8.11
C TRP A 68 10.56 -4.12 -8.81
N GLY A 69 11.03 -5.22 -8.23
CA GLY A 69 12.20 -5.90 -8.71
C GLY A 69 13.38 -5.69 -7.78
N GLU A 70 14.42 -6.43 -7.99
CA GLU A 70 15.58 -6.41 -7.11
C GLU A 70 16.19 -5.01 -7.00
N HIS A 71 16.16 -4.27 -8.09
CA HIS A 71 16.67 -2.89 -8.13
C HIS A 71 15.57 -1.89 -8.43
N LEU A 72 14.31 -2.27 -8.22
CA LEU A 72 13.14 -1.44 -8.51
C LEU A 72 13.12 -0.98 -9.97
N GLU A 73 13.57 -1.86 -10.84
CA GLU A 73 13.75 -1.52 -12.26
C GLU A 73 12.49 -1.71 -13.08
N GLN A 74 11.51 -2.44 -12.56
CA GLN A 74 10.25 -2.65 -13.26
C GLN A 74 9.21 -1.67 -12.76
N SER A 75 8.28 -1.28 -13.61
CA SER A 75 7.24 -0.36 -13.18
C SER A 75 5.96 -0.57 -13.98
N LEU A 76 4.86 -0.15 -13.37
CA LEU A 76 3.56 -0.05 -14.02
C LEU A 76 2.76 1.06 -13.34
N VAL A 77 1.73 1.54 -14.04
CA VAL A 77 0.85 2.58 -13.51
C VAL A 77 -0.50 1.94 -13.23
N VAL A 78 -1.04 2.22 -12.04
CA VAL A 78 -2.35 1.73 -11.62
C VAL A 78 -3.31 2.90 -11.67
N GLU A 79 -4.37 2.76 -12.45
CA GLU A 79 -5.37 3.80 -12.67
C GLU A 79 -6.66 3.46 -11.93
N PRO A 80 -7.56 4.42 -11.70
CA PRO A 80 -8.83 4.12 -11.04
C PRO A 80 -9.58 2.99 -11.74
N GLY A 81 -10.03 2.03 -10.96
CA GLY A 81 -10.70 0.83 -11.44
C GLY A 81 -9.79 -0.35 -11.68
N ASP A 82 -8.48 -0.14 -11.70
CA ASP A 82 -7.55 -1.24 -11.90
C ASP A 82 -7.42 -2.08 -10.63
N LEU A 83 -7.10 -3.35 -10.85
CA LEU A 83 -6.79 -4.29 -9.78
C LEU A 83 -5.35 -4.74 -9.94
N LEU A 84 -4.60 -4.73 -8.84
CA LEU A 84 -3.20 -5.11 -8.83
C LEU A 84 -2.99 -6.28 -7.89
N TYR A 85 -2.24 -7.27 -8.34
CA TYR A 85 -1.79 -8.37 -7.50
C TYR A 85 -0.34 -8.12 -7.06
N VAL A 86 -0.09 -8.25 -5.77
CA VAL A 86 1.26 -8.09 -5.20
C VAL A 86 1.64 -9.41 -4.53
N PRO A 87 2.64 -10.12 -5.06
CA PRO A 87 3.08 -11.38 -4.46
C PRO A 87 3.80 -11.13 -3.14
N PRO A 88 3.91 -12.16 -2.29
CA PRO A 88 4.69 -12.01 -1.06
C PRO A 88 6.17 -11.82 -1.38
N ARG A 89 6.83 -11.06 -0.54
CA ARG A 89 8.28 -10.82 -0.57
C ARG A 89 8.76 -10.08 -1.81
N GLU A 90 7.86 -9.44 -2.55
CA GLU A 90 8.26 -8.62 -3.68
C GLU A 90 8.52 -7.20 -3.18
N THR A 91 9.80 -6.81 -3.17
CA THR A 91 10.17 -5.45 -2.77
C THR A 91 9.61 -4.45 -3.77
N HIS A 92 8.94 -3.42 -3.27
CA HIS A 92 8.32 -2.43 -4.13
C HIS A 92 8.22 -1.08 -3.45
N ILE A 93 7.99 -0.05 -4.25
CA ILE A 93 7.60 1.28 -3.79
C ILE A 93 6.35 1.71 -4.54
N VAL A 94 5.62 2.61 -3.89
CA VAL A 94 4.41 3.23 -4.44
C VAL A 94 4.70 4.71 -4.58
N VAL A 95 4.47 5.27 -5.77
CA VAL A 95 4.80 6.67 -6.04
C VAL A 95 3.58 7.38 -6.61
N ASN A 96 3.24 8.52 -6.04
CA ASN A 96 2.22 9.40 -6.61
C ASN A 96 2.93 10.56 -7.27
N HIS A 97 2.90 10.60 -8.60
CA HIS A 97 3.59 11.63 -9.38
C HIS A 97 2.79 12.92 -9.51
N SER A 98 1.52 12.92 -9.13
CA SER A 98 0.72 14.14 -9.18
C SER A 98 1.21 15.14 -8.13
N ASP A 99 1.26 16.40 -8.48
CA ASP A 99 1.58 17.43 -7.51
C ASP A 99 0.32 18.10 -6.94
N ALA A 100 -0.85 17.60 -7.29
CA ALA A 100 -2.12 18.20 -6.88
C ALA A 100 -3.09 17.20 -6.25
N GLU A 101 -3.12 15.93 -6.71
CA GLU A 101 -4.18 15.00 -6.35
C GLU A 101 -3.63 13.83 -5.54
N PRO A 102 -4.27 13.49 -4.41
CA PRO A 102 -3.91 12.26 -3.72
C PRO A 102 -4.39 11.04 -4.49
N ALA A 103 -3.89 9.89 -4.12
CA ALA A 103 -4.33 8.62 -4.68
C ALA A 103 -4.89 7.77 -3.55
N ASP A 104 -6.07 7.20 -3.77
CA ASP A 104 -6.77 6.39 -2.79
C ASP A 104 -6.93 4.98 -3.30
N CYS A 105 -6.68 4.01 -2.45
CA CYS A 105 -6.82 2.61 -2.80
C CYS A 105 -7.32 1.79 -1.62
N VAL A 106 -7.80 0.59 -1.93
CA VAL A 106 -8.17 -0.41 -0.94
C VAL A 106 -7.25 -1.60 -1.14
N VAL A 107 -6.69 -2.10 -0.06
CA VAL A 107 -5.81 -3.27 -0.08
C VAL A 107 -6.45 -4.38 0.73
N ALA A 108 -6.46 -5.56 0.17
CA ALA A 108 -6.93 -6.77 0.85
C ALA A 108 -5.81 -7.79 0.87
N ARG A 109 -5.67 -8.53 1.97
CA ARG A 109 -4.67 -9.59 2.06
C ARG A 109 -5.15 -10.69 2.99
N TYR A 110 -4.56 -11.86 2.83
CA TYR A 110 -4.88 -13.00 3.67
C TYR A 110 -3.90 -13.05 4.84
N SER A 111 -4.04 -12.07 5.70
CA SER A 111 -3.27 -11.96 6.95
C SER A 111 -4.01 -10.93 7.79
N PRO A 112 -4.28 -11.20 9.05
CA PRO A 112 -5.08 -10.29 9.85
C PRO A 112 -4.31 -9.07 10.34
N THR A 113 -3.03 -8.98 10.04
CA THR A 113 -2.16 -7.93 10.54
C THR A 113 -1.47 -7.20 9.40
N GLU A 114 -1.02 -5.99 9.69
CA GLU A 114 -0.15 -5.24 8.81
C GLU A 114 1.26 -5.81 8.96
N ASP A 115 1.80 -6.38 7.89
CA ASP A 115 3.02 -7.17 7.96
C ASP A 115 3.96 -6.74 6.84
N SER A 116 4.53 -5.56 6.97
CA SER A 116 5.48 -5.05 5.98
C SER A 116 6.87 -4.94 6.60
N VAL A 117 7.87 -5.19 5.78
CA VAL A 117 9.27 -5.12 6.16
C VAL A 117 9.94 -4.08 5.28
N GLU A 118 10.48 -3.02 5.89
CA GLU A 118 11.21 -2.02 5.14
C GLU A 118 12.58 -2.54 4.76
N VAL A 119 13.01 -2.18 3.56
CA VAL A 119 14.28 -2.59 3.01
C VAL A 119 15.13 -1.34 2.84
N PRO A 120 16.38 -1.34 3.32
CA PRO A 120 17.26 -0.20 3.06
C PRO A 120 17.45 -0.06 1.56
N TRP A 121 17.18 1.14 1.06
CA TRP A 121 17.30 1.41 -0.36
C TRP A 121 17.89 2.79 -0.53
N ALA A 122 19.22 2.85 -0.59
CA ALA A 122 19.92 4.12 -0.65
C ALA A 122 19.76 4.80 -2.00
N GLU A 123 19.63 4.00 -3.04
CA GLU A 123 19.55 4.50 -4.40
C GLU A 123 18.14 4.40 -4.90
N GLN A 124 17.27 5.18 -4.37
CA GLN A 124 15.87 5.15 -4.77
C GLN A 124 15.77 5.58 -6.23
N PRO A 125 15.29 4.71 -7.12
CA PRO A 125 15.15 5.12 -8.51
C PRO A 125 14.28 6.35 -8.62
N GLY A 126 14.77 7.31 -9.36
CA GLY A 126 14.04 8.56 -9.55
C GLY A 126 14.03 9.41 -8.37
N GLY A 127 14.72 9.07 -7.40
CA GLY A 127 14.49 9.79 -6.34
C GLY A 127 15.34 10.17 -5.40
N ASP A 128 16.05 9.68 -5.58
CA ASP A 128 16.66 10.00 -4.58
C ASP A 128 17.36 10.82 -4.59
#